data_8a082c3581be7cb126bf7cec0f8a477e
#
_entry.id   8a082c3581be7cb126bf7cec0f8a477e
#
_cell.length_a   1.000
_cell.length_b   1.000
_cell.length_c   1.000
_cell.angle_alpha   90.00
_cell.angle_beta   90.00
_cell.angle_gamma   90.00
#
_symmetry.space_group_name_H-M   'P 1'
#
loop_
_entity.id
_entity.type
_entity.pdbx_description
1 polymer ?
#
loop_
_entity_poly.entity_id
_entity_poly.type
_entity_poly.pdbx_seq_one_letter_code
_entity_poly.pdbx_strand_id
1 'polypeptide(L)'
;IPDAVLLFMGDKKDLGIHTEMFSDGVIDLVESGVVNGSKKTLHPGKLVATFLMGTRRLYDFVDKNACVEMRPVDYVNDPRVIAQNEKMLSINSCIEIDLSGQVCSETIGPKQFSGTGGQVDYIRGAALSEGGKSILAMPSTAARGKVSRIVPYLAAGAAVTTSRNEVDYIVTEYGIAHLKGKTLRQRAENLIRIAHPDFRESLTEEFFRRFP
;
A
#
# COMPACT_ATOMS: atom_id res chain seq x y z
N ILE A 1 -1.53 8.20 -3.53
CA ILE A 1 -2.61 7.19 -3.41
C ILE A 1 -3.21 7.21 -2.01
N PRO A 2 -2.46 7.15 -0.90
CA PRO A 2 -3.07 7.16 0.43
C PRO A 2 -4.06 8.31 0.65
N ASP A 3 -3.69 9.56 0.34
CA ASP A 3 -4.59 10.72 0.46
C ASP A 3 -5.86 10.59 -0.38
N ALA A 4 -5.75 10.05 -1.60
CA ALA A 4 -6.92 9.81 -2.43
C ALA A 4 -7.87 8.76 -1.83
N VAL A 5 -7.35 7.76 -1.11
CA VAL A 5 -8.16 6.77 -0.39
C VAL A 5 -8.90 7.43 0.78
N LEU A 6 -8.24 8.32 1.53
CA LEU A 6 -8.83 9.01 2.67
C LEU A 6 -10.09 9.79 2.28
N LEU A 7 -10.14 10.37 1.08
CA LEU A 7 -11.32 11.09 0.57
C LEU A 7 -12.58 10.24 0.47
N PHE A 8 -12.44 8.92 0.36
CA PHE A 8 -13.56 7.98 0.25
C PHE A 8 -13.86 7.22 1.54
N MET A 9 -13.27 7.62 2.68
CA MET A 9 -13.48 6.95 3.96
C MET A 9 -14.59 7.57 4.81
N GLY A 10 -15.24 8.64 4.35
CA GLY A 10 -16.22 9.41 5.13
C GLY A 10 -17.46 8.62 5.60
N ASP A 11 -17.79 7.49 4.97
CA ASP A 11 -18.89 6.58 5.36
C ASP A 11 -18.47 5.55 6.41
N LYS A 12 -17.18 5.44 6.73
CA LYS A 12 -16.65 4.49 7.70
C LYS A 12 -16.82 5.02 9.13
N LYS A 13 -16.63 4.14 10.12
CA LYS A 13 -16.76 4.47 11.55
C LYS A 13 -15.66 3.78 12.34
N ASP A 14 -15.26 4.45 13.42
CA ASP A 14 -14.34 3.92 14.42
C ASP A 14 -12.99 3.47 13.85
N LEU A 15 -12.48 4.18 12.84
CA LEU A 15 -11.17 3.91 12.28
C LEU A 15 -10.06 4.32 13.25
N GLY A 16 -8.93 3.63 13.17
CA GLY A 16 -7.70 3.94 13.91
C GLY A 16 -6.54 4.18 12.97
N ILE A 17 -5.55 4.93 13.42
CA ILE A 17 -4.31 5.21 12.68
C ILE A 17 -3.11 4.64 13.43
N HIS A 18 -2.31 3.85 12.73
CA HIS A 18 -0.95 3.45 13.07
C HIS A 18 -0.18 3.45 11.74
N THR A 19 0.65 4.44 11.51
CA THR A 19 1.26 4.69 10.20
C THR A 19 2.67 5.28 10.36
N GLU A 20 3.55 5.05 9.40
CA GLU A 20 4.84 5.75 9.34
C GLU A 20 4.63 7.26 9.18
N MET A 21 3.83 7.63 8.20
CA MET A 21 3.52 9.02 7.86
C MET A 21 2.01 9.25 7.85
N PHE A 22 1.54 10.41 8.33
CA PHE A 22 0.22 10.87 7.96
C PHE A 22 0.21 12.32 7.44
N SER A 23 -0.82 12.66 6.70
CA SER A 23 -0.99 13.88 5.91
C SER A 23 -2.29 14.60 6.25
N ASP A 24 -2.54 15.75 5.63
CA ASP A 24 -3.72 16.59 5.88
C ASP A 24 -5.06 15.85 5.77
N GLY A 25 -5.17 14.85 4.88
CA GLY A 25 -6.42 14.09 4.70
C GLY A 25 -6.90 13.34 5.95
N VAL A 26 -6.02 13.09 6.92
CA VAL A 26 -6.40 12.49 8.20
C VAL A 26 -7.19 13.46 9.07
N ILE A 27 -6.92 14.76 8.98
CA ILE A 27 -7.57 15.79 9.82
C ILE A 27 -9.09 15.78 9.63
N ASP A 28 -9.55 15.78 8.38
CA ASP A 28 -10.98 15.80 8.06
C ASP A 28 -11.71 14.56 8.61
N LEU A 29 -11.04 13.40 8.58
CA LEU A 29 -11.58 12.16 9.13
C LEU A 29 -11.62 12.15 10.66
N VAL A 30 -10.70 12.82 11.32
CA VAL A 30 -10.71 13.00 12.79
C VAL A 30 -11.81 14.00 13.19
N GLU A 31 -11.88 15.15 12.53
CA GLU A 31 -12.87 16.19 12.80
C GLU A 31 -14.32 15.70 12.57
N SER A 32 -14.53 14.82 11.59
CA SER A 32 -15.84 14.19 11.33
C SER A 32 -16.14 12.98 12.24
N GLY A 33 -15.19 12.56 13.10
CA GLY A 33 -15.36 11.41 14.00
C GLY A 33 -15.20 10.03 13.34
N VAL A 34 -14.87 9.97 12.06
CA VAL A 34 -14.58 8.73 11.34
C VAL A 34 -13.36 8.03 11.90
N VAL A 35 -12.29 8.80 12.14
CA VAL A 35 -11.07 8.35 12.81
C VAL A 35 -11.10 8.83 14.26
N ASN A 36 -11.37 7.93 15.18
CA ASN A 36 -11.40 8.22 16.63
C ASN A 36 -10.51 7.27 17.45
N GLY A 37 -9.98 6.22 16.83
CA GLY A 37 -9.10 5.25 17.47
C GLY A 37 -9.75 4.41 18.56
N SER A 38 -11.07 4.51 18.77
CA SER A 38 -11.78 3.86 19.88
C SER A 38 -11.70 2.34 19.85
N LYS A 39 -11.58 1.76 18.66
CA LYS A 39 -11.47 0.31 18.44
C LYS A 39 -10.04 -0.18 18.17
N LYS A 40 -9.03 0.67 18.36
CA LYS A 40 -7.64 0.21 18.27
C LYS A 40 -7.32 -0.75 19.40
N THR A 41 -6.67 -1.85 19.07
CA THR A 41 -6.17 -2.82 20.06
C THR A 41 -4.94 -2.27 20.77
N LEU A 42 -4.05 -1.60 20.02
CA LEU A 42 -2.84 -0.96 20.55
C LEU A 42 -3.00 0.57 20.50
N HIS A 43 -2.68 1.26 21.60
CA HIS A 43 -2.85 2.71 21.76
C HIS A 43 -4.28 3.19 21.43
N PRO A 44 -5.33 2.71 22.15
CA PRO A 44 -6.70 3.15 21.90
C PRO A 44 -6.85 4.68 22.04
N GLY A 45 -7.61 5.27 21.13
CA GLY A 45 -7.83 6.72 21.07
C GLY A 45 -6.64 7.55 20.56
N LYS A 46 -5.54 6.91 20.12
CA LYS A 46 -4.35 7.60 19.62
C LYS A 46 -4.14 7.41 18.11
N LEU A 47 -3.73 8.48 17.45
CA LEU A 47 -3.14 8.44 16.12
C LEU A 47 -1.63 8.29 16.29
N VAL A 48 -1.10 7.14 15.94
CA VAL A 48 0.32 6.83 16.10
C VAL A 48 1.05 7.01 14.78
N ALA A 49 2.11 7.82 14.77
CA ALA A 49 2.94 8.02 13.58
C ALA A 49 4.39 8.32 13.96
N THR A 50 5.30 8.24 12.97
CA THR A 50 6.71 8.59 13.19
C THR A 50 7.07 9.94 12.56
N PHE A 51 6.43 10.33 11.46
CA PHE A 51 6.60 11.67 10.89
C PHE A 51 5.33 12.17 10.17
N LEU A 52 5.36 13.45 9.83
CA LEU A 52 4.25 14.17 9.23
C LEU A 52 4.70 14.81 7.91
N MET A 53 3.82 14.79 6.92
CA MET A 53 4.05 15.50 5.66
C MET A 53 2.75 16.14 5.19
N GLY A 54 2.68 17.46 5.25
CA GLY A 54 1.48 18.19 4.87
C GLY A 54 1.65 19.71 4.92
N THR A 55 0.54 20.40 4.93
CA THR A 55 0.47 21.85 5.00
C THR A 55 0.61 22.38 6.44
N ARG A 56 0.61 23.68 6.61
CA ARG A 56 0.59 24.32 7.94
C ARG A 56 -0.57 23.82 8.81
N ARG A 57 -1.73 23.53 8.21
CA ARG A 57 -2.91 22.97 8.89
C ARG A 57 -2.56 21.70 9.66
N LEU A 58 -1.76 20.80 9.05
CA LEU A 58 -1.36 19.55 9.69
C LEU A 58 -0.53 19.80 10.95
N TYR A 59 0.45 20.70 10.88
CA TYR A 59 1.32 21.00 12.01
C TYR A 59 0.56 21.71 13.13
N ASP A 60 -0.35 22.61 12.79
CA ASP A 60 -1.23 23.30 13.77
C ASP A 60 -2.21 22.29 14.42
N PHE A 61 -2.72 21.31 13.68
CA PHE A 61 -3.55 20.23 14.21
C PHE A 61 -2.80 19.34 15.20
N VAL A 62 -1.53 19.06 14.96
CA VAL A 62 -0.73 18.15 15.80
C VAL A 62 -0.20 18.87 17.05
N ASP A 63 0.00 20.20 17.00
CA ASP A 63 0.54 20.95 18.13
C ASP A 63 -0.36 20.82 19.37
N LYS A 64 0.22 20.27 20.44
CA LYS A 64 -0.47 20.00 21.73
C LYS A 64 -1.75 19.16 21.63
N ASN A 65 -1.91 18.38 20.54
CA ASN A 65 -3.06 17.50 20.38
C ASN A 65 -2.83 16.17 21.08
N ALA A 66 -3.53 15.96 22.20
CA ALA A 66 -3.39 14.75 23.00
C ALA A 66 -3.79 13.45 22.26
N CYS A 67 -4.53 13.52 21.15
CA CYS A 67 -4.87 12.36 20.34
C CYS A 67 -3.73 11.90 19.46
N VAL A 68 -2.71 12.74 19.19
CA VAL A 68 -1.57 12.42 18.35
C VAL A 68 -0.41 11.93 19.21
N GLU A 69 0.16 10.79 18.83
CA GLU A 69 1.29 10.18 19.52
C GLU A 69 2.43 9.91 18.53
N MET A 70 3.44 10.74 18.57
CA MET A 70 4.65 10.58 17.75
C MET A 70 5.60 9.60 18.42
N ARG A 71 6.01 8.58 17.67
CA ARG A 71 6.91 7.53 18.13
C ARG A 71 8.08 7.33 17.16
N PRO A 72 9.23 6.81 17.64
CA PRO A 72 10.37 6.52 16.76
C PRO A 72 10.05 5.42 15.75
N VAL A 73 10.72 5.45 14.61
CA VAL A 73 10.46 4.58 13.46
C VAL A 73 10.67 3.09 13.76
N ASP A 74 11.65 2.75 14.59
CA ASP A 74 11.93 1.38 15.04
C ASP A 74 10.77 0.75 15.83
N TYR A 75 9.92 1.58 16.45
CA TYR A 75 8.67 1.14 17.06
C TYR A 75 7.51 1.12 16.07
N VAL A 76 7.30 2.23 15.35
CA VAL A 76 6.11 2.38 14.48
C VAL A 76 6.14 1.43 13.31
N ASN A 77 7.32 1.14 12.74
CA ASN A 77 7.52 0.24 11.62
C ASN A 77 7.86 -1.20 12.02
N ASP A 78 7.90 -1.53 13.32
CA ASP A 78 8.12 -2.94 13.72
C ASP A 78 6.89 -3.78 13.33
N PRO A 79 7.02 -4.79 12.45
CA PRO A 79 5.91 -5.66 12.06
C PRO A 79 5.20 -6.33 13.24
N ARG A 80 5.92 -6.61 14.33
CA ARG A 80 5.35 -7.20 15.56
C ARG A 80 4.47 -6.20 16.32
N VAL A 81 4.82 -4.92 16.27
CA VAL A 81 4.01 -3.83 16.85
C VAL A 81 2.78 -3.58 15.96
N ILE A 82 2.98 -3.46 14.66
CA ILE A 82 1.91 -3.27 13.68
C ILE A 82 0.85 -4.39 13.80
N ALA A 83 1.29 -5.64 13.92
CA ALA A 83 0.44 -6.83 14.00
C ALA A 83 -0.47 -6.86 15.24
N GLN A 84 -0.16 -6.12 16.30
CA GLN A 84 -0.99 -6.03 17.51
C GLN A 84 -2.28 -5.21 17.27
N ASN A 85 -2.36 -4.44 16.19
CA ASN A 85 -3.62 -3.81 15.80
C ASN A 85 -4.43 -4.81 14.95
N GLU A 86 -5.55 -5.28 15.48
CA GLU A 86 -6.49 -6.14 14.74
C GLU A 86 -7.02 -5.43 13.50
N LYS A 87 -7.28 -6.21 12.43
CA LYS A 87 -7.79 -5.71 11.14
C LYS A 87 -6.92 -4.62 10.53
N MET A 88 -5.60 -4.72 10.74
CA MET A 88 -4.64 -3.77 10.18
C MET A 88 -4.75 -3.74 8.66
N LEU A 89 -5.03 -2.57 8.11
CA LEU A 89 -5.09 -2.34 6.67
C LEU A 89 -3.87 -1.52 6.24
N SER A 90 -2.92 -2.19 5.58
CA SER A 90 -1.75 -1.54 4.99
C SER A 90 -2.06 -1.12 3.56
N ILE A 91 -1.93 0.17 3.23
CA ILE A 91 -2.16 0.71 1.89
C ILE A 91 -0.92 1.46 1.45
N ASN A 92 -0.26 0.95 0.41
CA ASN A 92 0.96 1.52 -0.16
C ASN A 92 0.85 1.67 -1.68
N SER A 93 1.76 2.46 -2.25
CA SER A 93 1.91 2.59 -3.70
C SER A 93 3.06 1.74 -4.21
N CYS A 94 3.01 1.36 -5.49
CA CYS A 94 4.15 0.74 -6.16
C CYS A 94 4.38 1.34 -7.55
N ILE A 95 5.55 1.09 -8.11
CA ILE A 95 5.95 1.58 -9.44
C ILE A 95 5.53 0.58 -10.51
N GLU A 96 5.89 -0.70 -10.34
CA GLU A 96 5.53 -1.77 -11.28
C GLU A 96 5.43 -3.13 -10.57
N ILE A 97 4.73 -4.05 -11.18
CA ILE A 97 4.60 -5.45 -10.74
C ILE A 97 4.76 -6.40 -11.93
N ASP A 98 5.47 -7.49 -11.76
CA ASP A 98 5.59 -8.54 -12.78
C ASP A 98 4.48 -9.59 -12.65
N LEU A 99 4.32 -10.42 -13.71
CA LEU A 99 3.28 -11.46 -13.75
C LEU A 99 3.44 -12.54 -12.66
N SER A 100 4.59 -12.66 -11.99
CA SER A 100 4.76 -13.54 -10.83
C SER A 100 4.33 -12.91 -9.51
N GLY A 101 4.13 -11.59 -9.49
CA GLY A 101 3.75 -10.81 -8.32
C GLY A 101 4.93 -10.19 -7.58
N GLN A 102 6.13 -10.09 -8.18
CA GLN A 102 7.24 -9.30 -7.65
C GLN A 102 6.96 -7.82 -7.86
N VAL A 103 7.13 -7.01 -6.82
CA VAL A 103 6.80 -5.58 -6.84
C VAL A 103 8.06 -4.73 -6.69
N CYS A 104 8.21 -3.76 -7.58
CA CYS A 104 9.16 -2.67 -7.47
C CYS A 104 8.45 -1.38 -7.03
N SER A 105 8.96 -0.72 -5.98
CA SER A 105 8.41 0.54 -5.46
C SER A 105 9.44 1.66 -5.35
N GLU A 106 10.72 1.38 -5.60
CA GLU A 106 11.82 2.29 -5.28
C GLU A 106 12.77 2.59 -6.46
N THR A 107 12.70 1.81 -7.55
CA THR A 107 13.55 2.03 -8.72
C THR A 107 12.75 2.16 -10.03
N ILE A 108 13.33 2.82 -11.01
CA ILE A 108 12.87 2.85 -12.40
C ILE A 108 13.99 2.23 -13.23
N GLY A 109 13.83 0.94 -13.61
CA GLY A 109 14.93 0.15 -14.10
C GLY A 109 16.07 0.11 -13.05
N PRO A 110 17.33 0.31 -13.44
CA PRO A 110 18.47 0.30 -12.51
C PRO A 110 18.62 1.60 -11.70
N LYS A 111 17.80 2.62 -11.96
CA LYS A 111 17.94 3.93 -11.31
C LYS A 111 17.11 3.98 -10.03
N GLN A 112 17.78 4.23 -8.89
CA GLN A 112 17.10 4.48 -7.62
C GLN A 112 16.26 5.76 -7.71
N PHE A 113 14.98 5.68 -7.31
CA PHE A 113 14.00 6.76 -7.33
C PHE A 113 13.69 7.27 -5.93
N SER A 114 13.57 6.36 -4.96
CA SER A 114 13.31 6.66 -3.55
C SER A 114 14.02 5.67 -2.63
N GLY A 115 13.94 5.86 -1.31
CA GLY A 115 14.24 4.81 -0.36
C GLY A 115 13.17 3.72 -0.36
N THR A 116 13.42 2.62 0.36
CA THR A 116 12.45 1.51 0.55
C THR A 116 11.27 1.93 1.42
N GLY A 117 11.48 2.85 2.39
CA GLY A 117 10.49 3.20 3.40
C GLY A 117 9.98 2.00 4.20
N GLY A 118 8.85 2.16 4.88
CA GLY A 118 8.23 1.12 5.71
C GLY A 118 7.28 0.18 4.95
N GLN A 119 7.22 0.20 3.62
CA GLN A 119 6.24 -0.59 2.86
C GLN A 119 6.25 -2.07 3.25
N VAL A 120 7.42 -2.70 3.30
CA VAL A 120 7.57 -4.13 3.60
C VAL A 120 7.19 -4.42 5.05
N ASP A 121 7.54 -3.54 5.98
CA ASP A 121 7.21 -3.66 7.40
C ASP A 121 5.70 -3.67 7.62
N TYR A 122 4.99 -2.74 6.97
CA TYR A 122 3.52 -2.66 7.04
C TYR A 122 2.83 -3.83 6.33
N ILE A 123 3.35 -4.30 5.22
CA ILE A 123 2.82 -5.50 4.54
C ILE A 123 2.96 -6.73 5.46
N ARG A 124 4.10 -6.92 6.10
CA ARG A 124 4.36 -8.00 7.05
C ARG A 124 3.49 -7.87 8.30
N GLY A 125 3.44 -6.69 8.89
CA GLY A 125 2.62 -6.41 10.05
C GLY A 125 1.13 -6.67 9.79
N ALA A 126 0.61 -6.21 8.66
CA ALA A 126 -0.78 -6.48 8.26
C ALA A 126 -1.03 -7.96 7.98
N ALA A 127 -0.05 -8.69 7.42
CA ALA A 127 -0.18 -10.13 7.18
C ALA A 127 -0.19 -10.97 8.48
N LEU A 128 0.41 -10.46 9.55
CA LEU A 128 0.44 -11.08 10.88
C LEU A 128 -0.74 -10.64 11.75
N SER A 129 -1.37 -9.51 11.44
CA SER A 129 -2.53 -8.98 12.16
C SER A 129 -3.75 -9.86 11.94
N GLU A 130 -4.52 -10.13 13.00
CA GLU A 130 -5.78 -10.85 12.89
C GLU A 130 -6.78 -10.05 12.04
N GLY A 131 -7.23 -10.66 10.93
CA GLY A 131 -8.10 -10.01 9.94
C GLY A 131 -7.42 -8.91 9.12
N GLY A 132 -6.09 -8.77 9.22
CA GLY A 132 -5.31 -7.78 8.49
C GLY A 132 -5.23 -8.06 6.99
N LYS A 133 -4.98 -7.00 6.20
CA LYS A 133 -4.82 -7.06 4.74
C LYS A 133 -3.78 -6.05 4.29
N SER A 134 -3.00 -6.41 3.27
CA SER A 134 -2.08 -5.49 2.61
C SER A 134 -2.50 -5.22 1.17
N ILE A 135 -2.53 -3.94 0.82
CA ILE A 135 -2.94 -3.44 -0.49
C ILE A 135 -1.79 -2.62 -1.08
N LEU A 136 -1.42 -2.97 -2.30
CA LEU A 136 -0.56 -2.15 -3.13
C LEU A 136 -1.39 -1.58 -4.28
N ALA A 137 -1.44 -0.26 -4.41
CA ALA A 137 -2.26 0.40 -5.41
C ALA A 137 -1.40 1.24 -6.36
N MET A 138 -1.76 1.22 -7.64
CA MET A 138 -1.09 2.00 -8.67
C MET A 138 -2.03 2.26 -9.85
N PRO A 139 -1.88 3.37 -10.58
CA PRO A 139 -2.45 3.46 -11.92
C PRO A 139 -1.90 2.32 -12.79
N SER A 140 -2.73 1.72 -13.64
CA SER A 140 -2.31 0.60 -14.49
C SER A 140 -1.24 0.99 -15.51
N THR A 141 -1.10 2.28 -15.79
CA THR A 141 -0.15 2.84 -16.77
C THR A 141 0.67 3.99 -16.20
N ALA A 142 1.77 4.29 -16.88
CA ALA A 142 2.62 5.46 -16.68
C ALA A 142 2.82 6.21 -17.99
N ALA A 143 3.55 7.35 -17.96
CA ALA A 143 3.91 8.15 -19.12
C ALA A 143 2.69 8.50 -20.01
N ARG A 144 1.59 8.95 -19.40
CA ARG A 144 0.32 9.31 -20.10
C ARG A 144 -0.26 8.14 -20.90
N GLY A 145 -0.31 6.95 -20.30
CA GLY A 145 -0.89 5.75 -20.92
C GLY A 145 0.06 4.95 -21.81
N LYS A 146 1.30 5.40 -22.01
CA LYS A 146 2.24 4.76 -22.95
C LYS A 146 2.95 3.53 -22.41
N VAL A 147 3.00 3.35 -21.10
CA VAL A 147 3.76 2.27 -20.45
C VAL A 147 2.87 1.55 -19.45
N SER A 148 2.77 0.23 -19.56
CA SER A 148 2.10 -0.61 -18.55
C SER A 148 2.93 -0.68 -17.27
N ARG A 149 2.26 -0.63 -16.13
CA ARG A 149 2.89 -0.89 -14.82
C ARG A 149 2.74 -2.35 -14.38
N ILE A 150 1.91 -3.13 -15.06
CA ILE A 150 1.89 -4.58 -14.96
C ILE A 150 2.71 -5.09 -16.13
N VAL A 151 3.81 -5.80 -15.83
CA VAL A 151 4.83 -6.15 -16.82
C VAL A 151 5.10 -7.67 -16.80
N PRO A 152 5.57 -8.27 -17.90
CA PRO A 152 5.96 -9.68 -17.90
C PRO A 152 7.06 -9.99 -16.88
N TYR A 153 8.09 -9.15 -16.84
CA TYR A 153 9.21 -9.19 -15.93
C TYR A 153 9.52 -7.77 -15.45
N LEU A 154 9.94 -7.59 -14.21
CA LEU A 154 10.45 -6.31 -13.78
C LEU A 154 11.60 -5.86 -14.71
N ALA A 155 11.73 -4.56 -14.89
CA ALA A 155 12.79 -3.99 -15.72
C ALA A 155 14.16 -4.49 -15.27
N ALA A 156 15.09 -4.70 -16.20
CA ALA A 156 16.45 -5.14 -15.87
C ALA A 156 17.12 -4.18 -14.89
N GLY A 157 17.62 -4.71 -13.78
CA GLY A 157 18.21 -3.95 -12.70
C GLY A 157 17.22 -3.26 -11.74
N ALA A 158 15.91 -3.46 -11.90
CA ALA A 158 14.92 -2.98 -10.95
C ALA A 158 15.01 -3.75 -9.62
N ALA A 159 14.83 -3.04 -8.52
CA ALA A 159 14.77 -3.64 -7.19
C ALA A 159 13.44 -4.40 -7.01
N VAL A 160 13.49 -5.55 -6.33
CA VAL A 160 12.31 -6.21 -5.81
C VAL A 160 12.06 -5.68 -4.39
N THR A 161 11.31 -4.60 -4.29
CA THR A 161 10.99 -3.97 -2.99
C THR A 161 10.12 -4.88 -2.14
N THR A 162 9.10 -5.50 -2.75
CA THR A 162 8.25 -6.48 -2.06
C THR A 162 8.29 -7.80 -2.80
N SER A 163 8.69 -8.85 -2.07
CA SER A 163 8.73 -10.21 -2.58
C SER A 163 7.32 -10.71 -2.95
N ARG A 164 7.21 -11.50 -4.03
CA ARG A 164 5.95 -12.13 -4.43
C ARG A 164 5.27 -12.95 -3.33
N ASN A 165 6.02 -13.40 -2.32
CA ASN A 165 5.48 -14.18 -1.21
C ASN A 165 4.69 -13.32 -0.22
N GLU A 166 4.95 -12.01 -0.18
CA GLU A 166 4.38 -11.06 0.76
C GLU A 166 3.21 -10.26 0.16
N VAL A 167 3.13 -10.20 -1.18
CA VAL A 167 2.08 -9.44 -1.88
C VAL A 167 0.72 -10.13 -1.74
N ASP A 168 -0.27 -9.37 -1.25
CA ASP A 168 -1.64 -9.85 -1.03
C ASP A 168 -2.60 -9.29 -2.08
N TYR A 169 -2.95 -8.01 -2.02
CA TYR A 169 -3.83 -7.36 -2.99
C TYR A 169 -3.10 -6.33 -3.83
N ILE A 170 -3.38 -6.35 -5.13
CA ILE A 170 -2.99 -5.29 -6.08
C ILE A 170 -4.26 -4.62 -6.59
N VAL A 171 -4.25 -3.29 -6.62
CA VAL A 171 -5.39 -2.48 -7.07
C VAL A 171 -4.95 -1.52 -8.18
N THR A 172 -5.74 -1.50 -9.24
CA THR A 172 -5.67 -0.49 -10.30
C THR A 172 -7.06 0.10 -10.53
N GLU A 173 -7.19 1.06 -11.42
CA GLU A 173 -8.48 1.60 -11.86
C GLU A 173 -9.38 0.57 -12.56
N TYR A 174 -8.81 -0.59 -12.94
CA TYR A 174 -9.54 -1.69 -13.60
C TYR A 174 -9.96 -2.80 -12.65
N GLY A 175 -9.62 -2.71 -11.37
CA GLY A 175 -10.09 -3.67 -10.37
C GLY A 175 -9.04 -4.11 -9.35
N ILE A 176 -9.32 -5.25 -8.72
CA ILE A 176 -8.55 -5.81 -7.62
C ILE A 176 -8.08 -7.22 -7.99
N ALA A 177 -6.78 -7.47 -7.85
CA ALA A 177 -6.17 -8.79 -7.96
C ALA A 177 -5.73 -9.29 -6.58
N HIS A 178 -6.28 -10.42 -6.13
CA HIS A 178 -5.82 -11.13 -4.93
C HIS A 178 -4.75 -12.15 -5.34
N LEU A 179 -3.55 -12.05 -4.77
CA LEU A 179 -2.39 -12.86 -5.15
C LEU A 179 -1.95 -13.86 -4.07
N LYS A 180 -2.20 -13.58 -2.80
CA LYS A 180 -1.81 -14.46 -1.69
C LYS A 180 -2.52 -15.81 -1.80
N GLY A 181 -1.77 -16.90 -1.64
CA GLY A 181 -2.31 -18.26 -1.76
C GLY A 181 -2.63 -18.72 -3.19
N LYS A 182 -2.30 -17.92 -4.21
CA LYS A 182 -2.52 -18.27 -5.63
C LYS A 182 -1.26 -18.87 -6.25
N THR A 183 -1.46 -19.80 -7.20
CA THR A 183 -0.38 -20.30 -8.06
C THR A 183 0.18 -19.17 -8.93
N LEU A 184 1.39 -19.34 -9.46
CA LEU A 184 1.99 -18.35 -10.37
C LEU A 184 1.10 -18.08 -11.59
N ARG A 185 0.46 -19.11 -12.13
CA ARG A 185 -0.48 -19.00 -13.24
C ARG A 185 -1.69 -18.14 -12.85
N GLN A 186 -2.33 -18.44 -11.72
CA GLN A 186 -3.49 -17.66 -11.22
C GLN A 186 -3.11 -16.21 -10.90
N ARG A 187 -1.89 -15.96 -10.39
CA ARG A 187 -1.39 -14.60 -10.15
C ARG A 187 -1.33 -13.81 -11.45
N ALA A 188 -0.71 -14.37 -12.47
CA ALA A 188 -0.59 -13.73 -13.77
C ALA A 188 -1.97 -13.45 -14.39
N GLU A 189 -2.88 -14.41 -14.39
CA GLU A 189 -4.26 -14.24 -14.86
C GLU A 189 -4.99 -13.11 -14.13
N ASN A 190 -4.87 -13.05 -12.80
CA ASN A 190 -5.49 -12.00 -11.99
C ASN A 190 -4.88 -10.62 -12.29
N LEU A 191 -3.58 -10.54 -12.48
CA LEU A 191 -2.90 -9.28 -12.83
C LEU A 191 -3.27 -8.78 -14.23
N ILE A 192 -3.34 -9.68 -15.22
CA ILE A 192 -3.77 -9.31 -16.58
C ILE A 192 -5.19 -8.73 -16.58
N ARG A 193 -6.11 -9.27 -15.78
CA ARG A 193 -7.48 -8.74 -15.68
C ARG A 193 -7.55 -7.29 -15.23
N ILE A 194 -6.64 -6.84 -14.38
CA ILE A 194 -6.58 -5.48 -13.85
C ILE A 194 -5.57 -4.58 -14.59
N ALA A 195 -4.91 -5.09 -15.64
CA ALA A 195 -4.07 -4.28 -16.52
C ALA A 195 -4.92 -3.37 -17.42
N HIS A 196 -4.31 -2.30 -17.94
CA HIS A 196 -4.95 -1.47 -18.95
C HIS A 196 -5.32 -2.31 -20.17
N PRO A 197 -6.52 -2.15 -20.76
CA PRO A 197 -6.97 -2.96 -21.90
C PRO A 197 -5.98 -3.09 -23.04
N ASP A 198 -5.32 -2.00 -23.41
CA ASP A 198 -4.36 -1.96 -24.54
C ASP A 198 -3.13 -2.87 -24.34
N PHE A 199 -2.84 -3.29 -23.12
CA PHE A 199 -1.69 -4.14 -22.81
C PHE A 199 -2.06 -5.59 -22.51
N ARG A 200 -3.36 -5.91 -22.38
CA ARG A 200 -3.79 -7.25 -21.97
C ARG A 200 -3.41 -8.34 -22.96
N GLU A 201 -3.50 -8.05 -24.27
CA GLU A 201 -3.15 -9.02 -25.32
C GLU A 201 -1.67 -9.39 -25.25
N SER A 202 -0.78 -8.39 -25.26
CA SER A 202 0.66 -8.62 -25.15
C SER A 202 1.08 -9.30 -23.87
N LEU A 203 0.44 -8.95 -22.72
CA LEU A 203 0.67 -9.63 -21.44
C LEU A 203 0.20 -11.09 -21.49
N THR A 204 -0.88 -11.38 -22.20
CA THR A 204 -1.39 -12.73 -22.38
C THR A 204 -0.46 -13.60 -23.24
N GLU A 205 0.11 -13.04 -24.29
CA GLU A 205 1.11 -13.74 -25.11
C GLU A 205 2.35 -14.10 -24.28
N GLU A 206 2.88 -13.14 -23.48
CA GLU A 206 4.00 -13.38 -22.59
C GLU A 206 3.65 -14.36 -21.46
N PHE A 207 2.39 -14.34 -20.98
CA PHE A 207 1.90 -15.32 -20.01
C PHE A 207 2.03 -16.75 -20.54
N PHE A 208 1.57 -17.03 -21.76
CA PHE A 208 1.68 -18.37 -22.35
C PHE A 208 3.12 -18.81 -22.63
N ARG A 209 4.03 -17.86 -22.91
CA ARG A 209 5.46 -18.15 -23.05
C ARG A 209 6.09 -18.50 -21.70
N ARG A 210 5.68 -17.82 -20.64
CA ARG A 210 6.28 -17.95 -19.30
C ARG A 210 5.69 -19.08 -18.48
N PHE A 211 4.42 -19.41 -18.69
CA PHE A 211 3.66 -20.42 -17.93
C PHE A 211 2.96 -21.41 -18.90
N PRO A 212 3.73 -22.24 -19.60
CA PRO A 212 3.22 -23.17 -20.59
C PRO A 212 2.25 -24.20 -20.00
#